data_1729dc767d72b7c88cc2de83877f3420
#
_entry.id   1729dc767d72b7c88cc2de83877f3420
#
_cell.length_a   1.000
_cell.length_b   1.000
_cell.length_c   1.000
_cell.angle_alpha   90.00
_cell.angle_beta   90.00
_cell.angle_gamma   90.00
#
_symmetry.space_group_name_H-M   'P 1'
#
loop_
_entity.id
_entity.type
_entity.pdbx_description
1 polymer ?
#
loop_
_entity_poly.entity_id
_entity_poly.type
_entity_poly.pdbx_seq_one_letter_code
_entity_poly.pdbx_strand_id
1 'polypeptide(L)'
;MSDDAAPLSIPNVSDITSMVVKRTSSKRSNGKYLFDLGGGTVIGVSSYNLVTKKNKPSRQKLASDTNEPVTSKRIWTNPINGATLLPSDMRKFVSYGGQKIKFTEDEWKSLNTLEDEGALPLKLCGFKPLSTLKYSKFVRSSHFIYPNEELSEGSRSTFSALLTSCLKKDVMGVAKFKSRPTSGVSFVGLVPQQEERDEAGTQTRAPGFHMVYLSWMDDTRHNVPLTRLAEDVDREAVDTAKEIINKLKLKRLVHVENCAIQTQLSLIEVTTYGI
;
A
#
# COMPACT_ATOMS: atom_id res chain seq x y z
N MET A 1 33.38 17.22 -33.93
CA MET A 1 32.70 15.91 -34.03
C MET A 1 33.54 14.93 -33.24
N SER A 2 33.25 14.74 -31.99
CA SER A 2 33.84 13.72 -31.16
C SER A 2 32.72 13.09 -30.35
N ASP A 3 32.39 11.86 -30.75
CA ASP A 3 31.45 10.98 -30.08
C ASP A 3 32.06 10.52 -28.74
N ASP A 4 31.66 11.16 -27.66
CA ASP A 4 31.84 10.63 -26.31
C ASP A 4 30.73 9.60 -26.01
N ALA A 5 30.88 8.41 -26.59
CA ALA A 5 30.15 7.25 -26.12
C ALA A 5 30.71 6.85 -24.74
N ALA A 6 29.97 7.13 -23.68
CA ALA A 6 30.27 6.66 -22.34
C ALA A 6 30.49 5.13 -22.37
N PRO A 7 31.57 4.62 -21.73
CA PRO A 7 31.84 3.19 -21.74
C PRO A 7 30.66 2.45 -21.11
N LEU A 8 30.10 1.52 -21.85
CA LEU A 8 29.12 0.54 -21.36
C LEU A 8 29.78 -0.24 -20.23
N SER A 9 29.48 0.09 -18.98
CA SER A 9 29.94 -0.66 -17.83
C SER A 9 29.39 -2.07 -17.95
N ILE A 10 30.28 -3.03 -18.11
CA ILE A 10 29.92 -4.46 -18.12
C ILE A 10 29.27 -4.75 -16.77
N PRO A 11 27.98 -5.15 -16.70
CA PRO A 11 27.32 -5.42 -15.44
C PRO A 11 28.02 -6.58 -14.75
N ASN A 12 28.30 -6.41 -13.46
CA ASN A 12 28.97 -7.43 -12.66
C ASN A 12 28.07 -8.68 -12.60
N VAL A 13 28.66 -9.88 -12.53
CA VAL A 13 27.91 -11.16 -12.47
C VAL A 13 26.84 -11.14 -11.37
N SER A 14 27.14 -10.50 -10.22
CA SER A 14 26.18 -10.29 -9.14
C SER A 14 24.95 -9.45 -9.57
N ASP A 15 25.15 -8.44 -10.41
CA ASP A 15 24.08 -7.58 -10.91
C ASP A 15 23.18 -8.33 -11.90
N ILE A 16 23.80 -9.12 -12.77
CA ILE A 16 23.08 -10.00 -13.71
C ILE A 16 22.26 -11.02 -12.93
N THR A 17 22.85 -11.68 -11.94
CA THR A 17 22.17 -12.65 -11.09
C THR A 17 21.00 -12.00 -10.32
N SER A 18 21.20 -10.81 -9.75
CA SER A 18 20.16 -10.07 -9.05
C SER A 18 19.03 -9.65 -9.99
N MET A 19 19.33 -9.26 -11.21
CA MET A 19 18.33 -8.93 -12.25
C MET A 19 17.53 -10.16 -12.68
N VAL A 20 18.18 -11.30 -12.88
CA VAL A 20 17.52 -12.56 -13.23
C VAL A 20 16.60 -13.01 -12.09
N VAL A 21 17.09 -13.00 -10.83
CA VAL A 21 16.26 -13.34 -9.65
C VAL A 21 15.07 -12.39 -9.50
N LYS A 22 15.25 -11.10 -9.70
CA LYS A 22 14.13 -10.13 -9.68
C LYS A 22 13.09 -10.39 -10.78
N ARG A 23 13.50 -10.86 -11.95
CA ARG A 23 12.59 -11.15 -13.08
C ARG A 23 11.91 -12.50 -12.96
N THR A 24 12.58 -13.51 -12.41
CA THR A 24 12.08 -14.89 -12.34
C THR A 24 11.30 -15.17 -11.05
N SER A 25 11.53 -14.44 -9.95
CA SER A 25 10.75 -14.61 -8.74
C SER A 25 9.33 -14.08 -8.92
N SER A 26 8.33 -14.96 -8.76
CA SER A 26 6.93 -14.56 -8.75
C SER A 26 6.66 -13.62 -7.57
N LYS A 27 6.08 -12.45 -7.83
CA LYS A 27 5.69 -11.52 -6.77
C LYS A 27 4.57 -12.15 -5.94
N ARG A 28 4.79 -12.28 -4.62
CA ARG A 28 3.78 -12.80 -3.70
C ARG A 28 2.58 -11.85 -3.66
N SER A 29 1.38 -12.37 -3.86
CA SER A 29 0.14 -11.60 -3.70
C SER A 29 -0.07 -11.24 -2.23
N ASN A 30 -0.56 -10.02 -1.98
CA ASN A 30 -0.93 -9.56 -0.65
C ASN A 30 -2.24 -10.20 -0.16
N GLY A 31 -3.13 -10.53 -1.09
CA GLY A 31 -4.39 -11.21 -0.85
C GLY A 31 -5.06 -11.63 -2.14
N LYS A 32 -5.93 -12.63 -2.03
CA LYS A 32 -6.79 -13.12 -3.10
C LYS A 32 -8.23 -12.85 -2.70
N TYR A 33 -9.03 -12.26 -3.57
CA TYR A 33 -10.39 -11.81 -3.27
C TYR A 33 -11.36 -12.20 -4.37
N LEU A 34 -12.60 -12.47 -3.98
CA LEU A 34 -13.73 -12.52 -4.89
C LEU A 34 -14.25 -11.09 -5.08
N PHE A 35 -14.45 -10.70 -6.33
CA PHE A 35 -14.92 -9.37 -6.74
C PHE A 35 -16.30 -9.49 -7.36
N ASP A 36 -17.29 -8.97 -6.67
CA ASP A 36 -18.67 -8.90 -7.12
C ASP A 36 -18.86 -7.67 -8.02
N LEU A 37 -19.19 -7.93 -9.28
CA LEU A 37 -19.50 -6.90 -10.27
C LEU A 37 -21.00 -6.52 -10.27
N GLY A 38 -21.82 -7.24 -9.49
CA GLY A 38 -23.27 -7.12 -9.53
C GLY A 38 -23.92 -8.06 -10.53
N GLY A 39 -25.26 -8.20 -10.43
CA GLY A 39 -26.01 -9.06 -11.33
C GLY A 39 -25.64 -10.56 -11.29
N GLY A 40 -25.07 -11.03 -10.18
CA GLY A 40 -24.62 -12.41 -10.03
C GLY A 40 -23.24 -12.72 -10.66
N THR A 41 -22.57 -11.72 -11.22
CA THR A 41 -21.25 -11.91 -11.82
C THR A 41 -20.15 -11.70 -10.78
N VAL A 42 -19.38 -12.76 -10.50
CA VAL A 42 -18.26 -12.73 -9.53
C VAL A 42 -17.00 -13.21 -10.23
N ILE A 43 -15.92 -12.47 -10.07
CA ILE A 43 -14.59 -12.79 -10.61
C ILE A 43 -13.55 -12.89 -9.49
N GLY A 44 -12.51 -13.70 -9.73
CA GLY A 44 -11.36 -13.81 -8.83
C GLY A 44 -10.30 -12.76 -9.17
N VAL A 45 -9.79 -12.08 -8.13
CA VAL A 45 -8.68 -11.12 -8.27
C VAL A 45 -7.61 -11.34 -7.20
N SER A 46 -6.36 -11.09 -7.57
CA SER A 46 -5.22 -11.06 -6.65
C SER A 46 -4.75 -9.62 -6.47
N SER A 47 -4.40 -9.22 -5.25
CA SER A 47 -3.85 -7.90 -4.98
C SER A 47 -2.36 -7.95 -4.69
N TYR A 48 -1.64 -6.92 -5.14
CA TYR A 48 -0.20 -6.78 -5.03
C TYR A 48 0.17 -5.41 -4.48
N ASN A 49 1.16 -5.37 -3.61
CA ASN A 49 1.76 -4.12 -3.18
C ASN A 49 2.90 -3.78 -4.14
N LEU A 50 2.76 -2.69 -4.91
CA LEU A 50 3.81 -2.23 -5.81
C LEU A 50 4.95 -1.55 -5.06
N VAL A 51 4.61 -0.83 -3.99
CA VAL A 51 5.57 -0.13 -3.13
C VAL A 51 5.36 -0.58 -1.69
N THR A 52 6.40 -1.10 -1.09
CA THR A 52 6.40 -1.52 0.32
C THR A 52 7.59 -0.91 1.04
N LYS A 53 7.34 -0.28 2.19
CA LYS A 53 8.41 0.24 3.03
C LYS A 53 9.29 -0.92 3.52
N LYS A 54 10.55 -0.93 3.12
CA LYS A 54 11.54 -1.87 3.64
C LYS A 54 12.02 -1.39 5.00
N ASN A 55 11.78 -2.18 6.02
CA ASN A 55 12.25 -1.90 7.37
C ASN A 55 13.58 -2.61 7.64
N LYS A 56 14.31 -2.14 8.64
CA LYS A 56 15.48 -2.85 9.17
C LYS A 56 15.06 -4.25 9.64
N PRO A 57 15.94 -5.28 9.52
CA PRO A 57 15.65 -6.60 10.05
C PRO A 57 15.29 -6.54 11.55
N SER A 58 14.33 -7.34 11.96
CA SER A 58 13.95 -7.43 13.36
C SER A 58 15.04 -8.13 14.16
N ARG A 59 15.40 -7.56 15.30
CA ARG A 59 16.36 -8.17 16.21
C ARG A 59 15.69 -9.30 16.97
N GLN A 60 16.32 -10.45 17.01
CA GLN A 60 15.94 -11.54 17.90
C GLN A 60 16.84 -11.50 19.14
N LYS A 61 16.27 -11.81 20.30
CA LYS A 61 17.03 -11.93 21.55
C LYS A 61 17.43 -13.39 21.72
N LEU A 62 18.69 -13.59 22.02
CA LEU A 62 19.27 -14.90 22.35
C LEU A 62 19.69 -14.89 23.83
N ALA A 63 19.63 -16.03 24.49
CA ALA A 63 20.23 -16.20 25.78
C ALA A 63 21.76 -16.15 25.63
N SER A 64 22.46 -15.44 26.50
CA SER A 64 23.93 -15.22 26.38
C SER A 64 24.74 -16.45 26.66
N ASP A 65 24.19 -17.41 27.38
CA ASP A 65 24.83 -18.66 27.79
C ASP A 65 24.63 -19.81 26.80
N THR A 66 23.43 -19.96 26.27
CA THR A 66 23.03 -21.09 25.40
C THR A 66 22.90 -20.73 23.94
N ASN A 67 22.88 -19.42 23.58
CA ASN A 67 22.56 -18.92 22.23
C ASN A 67 21.17 -19.35 21.71
N GLU A 68 20.27 -19.77 22.59
CA GLU A 68 18.92 -20.14 22.20
C GLU A 68 18.02 -18.93 22.05
N PRO A 69 17.04 -18.95 21.11
CA PRO A 69 16.10 -17.87 20.94
C PRO A 69 15.21 -17.69 22.19
N VAL A 70 15.21 -16.47 22.76
CA VAL A 70 14.36 -16.13 23.90
C VAL A 70 13.02 -15.64 23.39
N THR A 71 11.94 -16.28 23.87
CA THR A 71 10.57 -15.85 23.61
C THR A 71 10.02 -15.06 24.79
N SER A 72 9.34 -13.93 24.53
CA SER A 72 8.65 -13.16 25.56
C SER A 72 7.15 -13.44 25.54
N LYS A 73 6.58 -13.77 26.69
CA LYS A 73 5.14 -13.93 26.89
C LYS A 73 4.60 -12.75 27.68
N ARG A 74 3.57 -12.08 27.16
CA ARG A 74 2.89 -11.01 27.89
C ARG A 74 1.81 -11.62 28.77
N ILE A 75 1.85 -11.32 30.08
CA ILE A 75 0.88 -11.77 31.07
C ILE A 75 0.20 -10.53 31.64
N TRP A 76 -1.11 -10.55 31.73
CA TRP A 76 -1.90 -9.50 32.35
C TRP A 76 -2.18 -9.89 33.79
N THR A 77 -1.92 -8.98 34.72
CA THR A 77 -2.18 -9.20 36.15
C THR A 77 -3.12 -8.12 36.68
N ASN A 78 -4.01 -8.51 37.57
CA ASN A 78 -4.86 -7.56 38.26
C ASN A 78 -4.02 -6.78 39.28
N PRO A 79 -3.99 -5.43 39.24
CA PRO A 79 -3.15 -4.63 40.13
C PRO A 79 -3.57 -4.68 41.61
N ILE A 80 -4.81 -5.13 41.91
CA ILE A 80 -5.33 -5.16 43.27
C ILE A 80 -4.91 -6.44 44.01
N ASN A 81 -5.03 -7.59 43.34
CA ASN A 81 -4.79 -8.89 43.99
C ASN A 81 -3.63 -9.69 43.38
N GLY A 82 -2.95 -9.15 42.37
CA GLY A 82 -1.85 -9.81 41.67
C GLY A 82 -2.24 -11.04 40.86
N ALA A 83 -3.53 -11.38 40.76
CA ALA A 83 -3.99 -12.55 40.02
C ALA A 83 -3.76 -12.39 38.51
N THR A 84 -3.35 -13.48 37.83
CA THR A 84 -3.20 -13.49 36.38
C THR A 84 -4.58 -13.48 35.73
N LEU A 85 -4.77 -12.52 34.81
CA LEU A 85 -6.01 -12.36 34.05
C LEU A 85 -5.94 -13.16 32.75
N LEU A 86 -6.97 -13.94 32.49
CA LEU A 86 -7.21 -14.62 31.24
C LEU A 86 -7.84 -13.65 30.22
N PRO A 87 -7.75 -13.93 28.92
CA PRO A 87 -8.43 -13.11 27.89
C PRO A 87 -9.95 -12.97 28.13
N SER A 88 -10.61 -13.99 28.71
CA SER A 88 -12.02 -13.97 29.10
C SER A 88 -12.35 -12.97 30.21
N ASP A 89 -11.37 -12.66 31.07
CA ASP A 89 -11.55 -11.75 32.21
C ASP A 89 -11.40 -10.29 31.82
N MET A 90 -10.93 -10.03 30.59
CA MET A 90 -10.70 -8.71 30.04
C MET A 90 -11.84 -8.29 29.13
N ARG A 91 -12.26 -7.03 29.24
CA ARG A 91 -13.25 -6.44 28.35
C ARG A 91 -12.66 -5.22 27.67
N LYS A 92 -13.05 -5.03 26.41
CA LYS A 92 -12.75 -3.80 25.67
C LYS A 92 -13.75 -2.72 26.10
N PHE A 93 -13.32 -1.47 26.11
CA PHE A 93 -14.23 -0.36 26.37
C PHE A 93 -13.97 0.80 25.41
N VAL A 94 -15.02 1.56 25.15
CA VAL A 94 -14.95 2.84 24.43
C VAL A 94 -15.45 3.93 25.38
N SER A 95 -14.75 5.06 25.42
CA SER A 95 -15.21 6.22 26.16
C SER A 95 -16.15 7.04 25.28
N TYR A 96 -17.39 7.22 25.73
CA TYR A 96 -18.39 8.03 25.04
C TYR A 96 -19.18 8.85 26.06
N GLY A 97 -19.27 10.17 25.85
CA GLY A 97 -19.98 11.06 26.77
C GLY A 97 -19.44 11.02 28.22
N GLY A 98 -18.13 10.79 28.42
CA GLY A 98 -17.52 10.68 29.76
C GLY A 98 -17.72 9.32 30.44
N GLN A 99 -18.48 8.41 29.84
CA GLN A 99 -18.72 7.06 30.35
C GLN A 99 -17.90 6.02 29.60
N LYS A 100 -17.49 4.92 30.28
CA LYS A 100 -16.80 3.78 29.71
C LYS A 100 -17.82 2.70 29.37
N ILE A 101 -18.15 2.55 28.09
CA ILE A 101 -19.03 1.50 27.58
C ILE A 101 -18.18 0.26 27.33
N LYS A 102 -18.46 -0.82 28.05
CA LYS A 102 -17.71 -2.08 28.00
C LYS A 102 -18.38 -3.03 27.01
N PHE A 103 -17.56 -3.75 26.24
CA PHE A 103 -17.99 -4.75 25.28
C PHE A 103 -17.32 -6.09 25.60
N THR A 104 -18.06 -7.17 25.44
CA THR A 104 -17.53 -8.52 25.36
C THR A 104 -16.82 -8.72 24.03
N GLU A 105 -16.02 -9.78 23.88
CA GLU A 105 -15.29 -10.07 22.62
C GLU A 105 -16.27 -10.32 21.44
N ASP A 106 -17.41 -10.94 21.73
CA ASP A 106 -18.42 -11.27 20.70
C ASP A 106 -19.23 -10.03 20.30
N GLU A 107 -19.62 -9.17 21.24
CA GLU A 107 -20.23 -7.88 20.95
C GLU A 107 -19.29 -6.99 20.13
N TRP A 108 -17.98 -6.98 20.46
CA TRP A 108 -16.98 -6.23 19.72
C TRP A 108 -16.80 -6.77 18.28
N LYS A 109 -16.85 -8.09 18.11
CA LYS A 109 -16.84 -8.70 16.76
C LYS A 109 -18.10 -8.33 15.99
N SER A 110 -19.27 -8.42 16.63
CA SER A 110 -20.55 -8.05 16.01
C SER A 110 -20.58 -6.61 15.53
N LEU A 111 -20.09 -5.66 16.34
CA LEU A 111 -19.98 -4.25 15.94
C LEU A 111 -19.15 -4.04 14.67
N ASN A 112 -18.10 -4.83 14.48
CA ASN A 112 -17.25 -4.75 13.29
C ASN A 112 -17.81 -5.51 12.08
N THR A 113 -18.81 -6.38 12.29
CA THR A 113 -19.41 -7.21 11.23
C THR A 113 -20.79 -6.72 10.80
N LEU A 114 -21.38 -5.77 11.53
CA LEU A 114 -22.76 -5.29 11.35
C LEU A 114 -23.12 -4.80 9.94
N GLU A 115 -22.16 -4.51 9.10
CA GLU A 115 -22.47 -3.84 7.82
C GLU A 115 -22.65 -4.78 6.62
N ASP A 116 -22.19 -6.04 6.67
CA ASP A 116 -22.28 -6.91 5.49
C ASP A 116 -22.03 -8.40 5.89
N GLU A 117 -22.94 -9.04 6.61
CA GLU A 117 -22.91 -10.50 6.78
C GLU A 117 -23.06 -11.19 5.41
N GLY A 118 -22.03 -11.90 4.99
CA GLY A 118 -22.03 -12.63 3.72
C GLY A 118 -21.60 -11.84 2.49
N ALA A 119 -21.28 -10.56 2.62
CA ALA A 119 -20.77 -9.77 1.49
C ALA A 119 -19.37 -10.22 1.08
N LEU A 120 -19.16 -10.28 -0.23
CA LEU A 120 -17.85 -10.57 -0.81
C LEU A 120 -16.84 -9.47 -0.47
N PRO A 121 -15.54 -9.82 -0.35
CA PRO A 121 -14.49 -8.89 0.06
C PRO A 121 -14.38 -7.62 -0.79
N LEU A 122 -14.70 -7.71 -2.08
CA LEU A 122 -14.71 -6.58 -3.00
C LEU A 122 -16.04 -6.54 -3.75
N LYS A 123 -16.75 -5.42 -3.69
CA LYS A 123 -18.05 -5.23 -4.35
C LYS A 123 -18.09 -3.93 -5.11
N LEU A 124 -18.39 -3.99 -6.40
CA LEU A 124 -18.55 -2.81 -7.26
C LEU A 124 -19.84 -2.05 -6.88
N CYS A 125 -19.71 -0.74 -6.67
CA CYS A 125 -20.84 0.15 -6.38
C CYS A 125 -21.27 0.95 -7.61
N GLY A 126 -20.31 1.28 -8.51
CA GLY A 126 -20.60 2.08 -9.70
C GLY A 126 -19.34 2.67 -10.31
N PHE A 127 -19.52 3.63 -11.22
CA PHE A 127 -18.41 4.28 -11.93
C PHE A 127 -18.46 5.79 -11.77
N LYS A 128 -17.28 6.42 -11.78
CA LYS A 128 -17.11 7.88 -11.82
C LYS A 128 -16.04 8.28 -12.83
N PRO A 129 -16.12 9.49 -13.41
CA PRO A 129 -15.06 10.00 -14.26
C PRO A 129 -13.72 10.04 -13.51
N LEU A 130 -12.63 9.70 -14.17
CA LEU A 130 -11.29 9.67 -13.57
C LEU A 130 -10.85 11.05 -13.07
N SER A 131 -11.30 12.12 -13.72
CA SER A 131 -11.04 13.52 -13.34
C SER A 131 -11.55 13.88 -11.93
N THR A 132 -12.50 13.12 -11.36
CA THR A 132 -12.99 13.34 -9.98
C THR A 132 -11.99 12.88 -8.91
N LEU A 133 -11.01 12.09 -9.28
CA LEU A 133 -10.01 11.54 -8.36
C LEU A 133 -8.90 12.57 -8.12
N LYS A 134 -8.88 13.15 -6.93
CA LYS A 134 -7.82 14.09 -6.49
C LYS A 134 -6.85 13.37 -5.55
N TYR A 135 -5.56 13.63 -5.67
CA TYR A 135 -4.53 13.06 -4.78
C TYR A 135 -4.79 13.34 -3.30
N SER A 136 -5.41 14.48 -2.97
CA SER A 136 -5.80 14.84 -1.61
C SER A 136 -6.85 13.91 -0.98
N LYS A 137 -7.46 13.02 -1.76
CA LYS A 137 -8.43 12.03 -1.29
C LYS A 137 -7.81 10.67 -0.97
N PHE A 138 -6.50 10.50 -1.14
CA PHE A 138 -5.82 9.24 -0.89
C PHE A 138 -5.47 9.11 0.59
N VAL A 139 -5.92 8.02 1.22
CA VAL A 139 -5.70 7.78 2.66
C VAL A 139 -4.42 6.98 2.88
N ARG A 140 -4.11 6.05 1.98
CA ARG A 140 -2.94 5.16 2.08
C ARG A 140 -2.45 4.70 0.72
N SER A 141 -1.32 3.98 0.69
CA SER A 141 -0.77 3.41 -0.53
C SER A 141 -1.79 2.53 -1.27
N SER A 142 -1.82 2.63 -2.59
CA SER A 142 -2.67 1.82 -3.45
C SER A 142 -2.15 0.39 -3.56
N HIS A 143 -3.08 -0.54 -3.78
CA HIS A 143 -2.75 -1.90 -4.21
C HIS A 143 -3.01 -2.03 -5.71
N PHE A 144 -2.26 -2.90 -6.37
CA PHE A 144 -2.51 -3.27 -7.74
C PHE A 144 -3.31 -4.58 -7.77
N ILE A 145 -4.40 -4.64 -8.53
CA ILE A 145 -5.22 -5.85 -8.67
C ILE A 145 -5.13 -6.40 -10.08
N TYR A 146 -5.07 -7.74 -10.15
CA TYR A 146 -4.92 -8.52 -11.36
C TYR A 146 -5.84 -9.75 -11.31
N PRO A 147 -6.39 -10.23 -12.45
CA PRO A 147 -7.32 -11.35 -12.45
C PRO A 147 -6.66 -12.65 -11.99
N ASN A 148 -7.44 -13.48 -11.31
CA ASN A 148 -7.02 -14.79 -10.82
C ASN A 148 -8.04 -15.86 -11.19
N GLU A 149 -7.69 -16.70 -12.16
CA GLU A 149 -8.52 -17.81 -12.64
C GLU A 149 -8.65 -18.94 -11.63
N GLU A 150 -7.71 -19.09 -10.68
CA GLU A 150 -7.77 -20.13 -9.65
C GLU A 150 -8.98 -19.96 -8.70
N LEU A 151 -9.45 -18.71 -8.52
CA LEU A 151 -10.59 -18.40 -7.66
C LEU A 151 -11.93 -18.51 -8.35
N SER A 152 -11.98 -18.15 -9.64
CA SER A 152 -13.21 -18.17 -10.44
C SER A 152 -12.83 -18.24 -11.91
N GLU A 153 -13.40 -19.19 -12.61
CA GLU A 153 -13.23 -19.37 -14.04
C GLU A 153 -13.82 -18.19 -14.83
N GLY A 154 -13.18 -17.81 -15.95
CA GLY A 154 -13.61 -16.65 -16.74
C GLY A 154 -13.22 -15.29 -16.18
N SER A 155 -12.50 -15.24 -15.06
CA SER A 155 -12.07 -14.00 -14.41
C SER A 155 -11.22 -13.13 -15.32
N ARG A 156 -10.31 -13.71 -16.09
CA ARG A 156 -9.39 -12.97 -16.97
C ARG A 156 -10.11 -12.26 -18.10
N SER A 157 -11.03 -12.93 -18.77
CA SER A 157 -11.79 -12.37 -19.88
C SER A 157 -12.70 -11.23 -19.42
N THR A 158 -13.45 -11.45 -18.33
CA THR A 158 -14.34 -10.44 -17.74
C THR A 158 -13.58 -9.24 -17.23
N PHE A 159 -12.46 -9.46 -16.53
CA PHE A 159 -11.60 -8.39 -16.02
C PHE A 159 -11.01 -7.55 -17.18
N SER A 160 -10.54 -8.19 -18.26
CA SER A 160 -9.98 -7.50 -19.42
C SER A 160 -11.03 -6.67 -20.15
N ALA A 161 -12.25 -7.18 -20.29
CA ALA A 161 -13.37 -6.46 -20.87
C ALA A 161 -13.73 -5.22 -20.04
N LEU A 162 -13.79 -5.38 -18.70
CA LEU A 162 -14.04 -4.27 -17.77
C LEU A 162 -12.93 -3.21 -17.87
N LEU A 163 -11.66 -3.63 -17.83
CA LEU A 163 -10.50 -2.74 -17.94
C LEU A 163 -10.52 -1.93 -19.23
N THR A 164 -10.73 -2.60 -20.38
CA THR A 164 -10.80 -1.96 -21.69
C THR A 164 -11.94 -0.95 -21.76
N SER A 165 -13.11 -1.29 -21.19
CA SER A 165 -14.26 -0.38 -21.15
C SER A 165 -14.02 0.85 -20.27
N CYS A 166 -13.36 0.67 -19.12
CA CYS A 166 -12.99 1.77 -18.24
C CYS A 166 -11.96 2.72 -18.88
N LEU A 167 -10.96 2.17 -19.57
CA LEU A 167 -9.97 2.96 -20.31
C LEU A 167 -10.61 3.77 -21.45
N LYS A 168 -11.51 3.15 -22.25
CA LYS A 168 -12.20 3.86 -23.35
C LYS A 168 -13.11 5.00 -22.86
N LYS A 169 -13.72 4.85 -21.69
CA LYS A 169 -14.67 5.83 -21.15
C LYS A 169 -14.03 6.83 -20.18
N ASP A 170 -12.75 6.70 -19.89
CA ASP A 170 -12.01 7.50 -18.90
C ASP A 170 -12.70 7.51 -17.53
N VAL A 171 -13.10 6.33 -17.05
CA VAL A 171 -13.81 6.16 -15.78
C VAL A 171 -13.06 5.24 -14.82
N MET A 172 -13.21 5.48 -13.52
CA MET A 172 -12.81 4.57 -12.46
C MET A 172 -14.02 3.86 -11.87
N GLY A 173 -13.83 2.62 -11.46
CA GLY A 173 -14.81 1.90 -10.65
C GLY A 173 -14.76 2.39 -9.20
N VAL A 174 -15.90 2.54 -8.55
CA VAL A 174 -16.00 2.75 -7.11
C VAL A 174 -16.51 1.48 -6.47
N ALA A 175 -15.79 0.95 -5.50
CA ALA A 175 -16.12 -0.32 -4.87
C ALA A 175 -15.99 -0.24 -3.35
N LYS A 176 -16.74 -1.09 -2.64
CA LYS A 176 -16.54 -1.39 -1.23
C LYS A 176 -15.47 -2.48 -1.12
N PHE A 177 -14.54 -2.33 -0.20
CA PHE A 177 -13.50 -3.30 0.07
C PHE A 177 -13.37 -3.61 1.55
N LYS A 178 -13.34 -4.91 1.86
CA LYS A 178 -13.14 -5.45 3.19
C LYS A 178 -12.06 -6.52 3.13
N SER A 179 -10.88 -6.22 3.64
CA SER A 179 -9.72 -7.12 3.51
C SER A 179 -9.84 -8.41 4.33
N ARG A 180 -10.56 -8.35 5.44
CA ARG A 180 -10.82 -9.50 6.35
C ARG A 180 -12.22 -9.36 6.94
N PRO A 181 -12.87 -10.46 7.34
CA PRO A 181 -14.19 -10.41 7.98
C PRO A 181 -14.30 -9.44 9.17
N THR A 182 -13.21 -9.30 9.94
CA THR A 182 -13.13 -8.45 11.13
C THR A 182 -12.59 -7.03 10.87
N SER A 183 -12.23 -6.69 9.63
CA SER A 183 -11.75 -5.35 9.29
C SER A 183 -12.91 -4.42 8.93
N GLY A 184 -12.74 -3.13 9.19
CA GLY A 184 -13.68 -2.11 8.72
C GLY A 184 -13.77 -2.07 7.19
N VAL A 185 -14.92 -1.62 6.69
CA VAL A 185 -15.15 -1.37 5.26
C VAL A 185 -14.40 -0.12 4.83
N SER A 186 -13.81 -0.16 3.65
CA SER A 186 -13.20 1.00 2.98
C SER A 186 -13.82 1.20 1.62
N PHE A 187 -14.02 2.44 1.20
CA PHE A 187 -14.29 2.73 -0.20
C PHE A 187 -12.99 2.81 -0.98
N VAL A 188 -13.00 2.23 -2.17
CA VAL A 188 -11.83 2.19 -3.04
C VAL A 188 -12.21 2.63 -4.45
N GLY A 189 -11.31 3.37 -5.08
CA GLY A 189 -11.37 3.69 -6.50
C GLY A 189 -10.52 2.70 -7.29
N LEU A 190 -11.10 2.06 -8.28
CA LEU A 190 -10.41 1.15 -9.19
C LEU A 190 -10.00 1.94 -10.43
N VAL A 191 -8.75 2.41 -10.42
CA VAL A 191 -8.17 3.24 -11.49
C VAL A 191 -7.55 2.32 -12.55
N PRO A 192 -8.04 2.37 -13.80
CA PRO A 192 -7.54 1.51 -14.86
C PRO A 192 -6.11 1.90 -15.28
N GLN A 193 -5.25 0.92 -15.48
CA GLN A 193 -3.92 1.06 -16.02
C GLN A 193 -3.79 0.25 -17.31
N GLN A 194 -3.37 0.92 -18.37
CA GLN A 194 -3.04 0.28 -19.64
C GLN A 194 -1.68 -0.44 -19.56
N GLU A 195 -1.50 -1.47 -20.36
CA GLU A 195 -0.21 -2.09 -20.56
C GLU A 195 0.75 -1.12 -21.25
N GLU A 196 1.97 -1.02 -20.74
CA GLU A 196 3.05 -0.29 -21.37
C GLU A 196 4.21 -1.24 -21.64
N ARG A 197 4.81 -1.14 -22.84
CA ARG A 197 5.99 -1.87 -23.25
C ARG A 197 7.06 -0.89 -23.69
N ASP A 198 8.32 -1.23 -23.46
CA ASP A 198 9.45 -0.45 -23.94
C ASP A 198 9.73 -0.73 -25.44
N GLU A 199 10.69 -0.02 -26.00
CA GLU A 199 11.10 -0.18 -27.42
C GLU A 199 11.58 -1.61 -27.74
N ALA A 200 12.05 -2.35 -26.74
CA ALA A 200 12.48 -3.74 -26.85
C ALA A 200 11.32 -4.75 -26.75
N GLY A 201 10.06 -4.27 -26.62
CA GLY A 201 8.87 -5.09 -26.43
C GLY A 201 8.70 -5.68 -25.02
N THR A 202 9.57 -5.32 -24.08
CA THR A 202 9.50 -5.79 -22.69
C THR A 202 8.38 -5.04 -21.96
N GLN A 203 7.51 -5.76 -21.25
CA GLN A 203 6.44 -5.16 -20.48
C GLN A 203 7.01 -4.35 -19.30
N THR A 204 6.83 -3.03 -19.31
CA THR A 204 7.23 -2.11 -18.25
C THR A 204 6.13 -1.91 -17.23
N ARG A 205 4.85 -1.94 -17.67
CA ARG A 205 3.67 -1.89 -16.82
C ARG A 205 2.66 -2.95 -17.22
N ALA A 206 2.18 -3.70 -16.24
CA ALA A 206 1.14 -4.69 -16.47
C ALA A 206 -0.25 -4.01 -16.59
N PRO A 207 -1.17 -4.53 -17.43
CA PRO A 207 -2.54 -4.07 -17.48
C PRO A 207 -3.28 -4.48 -16.21
N GLY A 208 -4.09 -3.58 -15.64
CA GLY A 208 -4.86 -3.89 -14.42
C GLY A 208 -5.48 -2.66 -13.78
N PHE A 209 -5.91 -2.80 -12.54
CA PHE A 209 -6.45 -1.66 -11.79
C PHE A 209 -5.59 -1.34 -10.56
N HIS A 210 -5.35 -0.04 -10.33
CA HIS A 210 -4.90 0.45 -9.05
C HIS A 210 -6.10 0.63 -8.14
N MET A 211 -6.11 -0.11 -7.03
CA MET A 211 -7.10 0.03 -5.98
C MET A 211 -6.63 1.12 -5.01
N VAL A 212 -7.20 2.31 -5.15
CA VAL A 212 -6.88 3.50 -4.36
C VAL A 212 -7.87 3.64 -3.22
N TYR A 213 -7.39 3.80 -1.99
CA TYR A 213 -8.24 3.99 -0.82
C TYR A 213 -8.73 5.41 -0.74
N LEU A 214 -10.06 5.59 -0.79
CA LEU A 214 -10.72 6.89 -0.74
C LEU A 214 -10.95 7.30 0.71
N SER A 215 -10.83 8.60 0.99
CA SER A 215 -11.13 9.17 2.30
C SER A 215 -12.63 9.18 2.56
N TRP A 216 -13.00 8.92 3.81
CA TRP A 216 -14.34 9.25 4.31
C TRP A 216 -14.49 10.77 4.44
N MET A 217 -15.71 11.23 4.62
CA MET A 217 -15.98 12.64 4.85
C MET A 217 -15.26 13.15 6.12
N ASP A 218 -15.27 12.34 7.17
CA ASP A 218 -14.67 12.65 8.47
C ASP A 218 -13.13 12.67 8.45
N ASP A 219 -12.50 11.98 7.48
CA ASP A 219 -11.05 12.03 7.28
C ASP A 219 -10.59 13.37 6.67
N THR A 220 -11.52 14.13 6.09
CA THR A 220 -11.22 15.37 5.39
C THR A 220 -11.36 16.57 6.35
N ARG A 221 -10.28 17.27 6.62
CA ARG A 221 -10.29 18.49 7.42
C ARG A 221 -10.66 19.69 6.54
N HIS A 222 -11.85 20.26 6.77
CA HIS A 222 -12.33 21.42 6.03
C HIS A 222 -11.88 22.77 6.62
N ASN A 223 -11.48 22.78 7.90
CA ASN A 223 -11.18 23.99 8.66
C ASN A 223 -9.68 24.31 8.70
N VAL A 224 -8.99 24.18 7.57
CA VAL A 224 -7.63 24.72 7.47
C VAL A 224 -7.79 26.24 7.31
N PRO A 225 -7.24 27.07 8.22
CA PRO A 225 -7.26 28.52 8.04
C PRO A 225 -6.58 28.86 6.72
N LEU A 226 -7.36 29.37 5.78
CA LEU A 226 -6.83 29.85 4.51
C LEU A 226 -6.18 31.20 4.79
N THR A 227 -4.89 31.20 5.03
CA THR A 227 -4.09 32.42 4.96
C THR A 227 -4.08 32.84 3.49
N ARG A 228 -4.62 34.01 3.20
CA ARG A 228 -4.54 34.57 1.85
C ARG A 228 -3.05 34.73 1.49
N LEU A 229 -2.68 34.21 0.34
CA LEU A 229 -1.38 34.51 -0.22
C LEU A 229 -1.31 36.02 -0.49
N ALA A 230 -0.14 36.62 -0.33
CA ALA A 230 0.07 38.03 -0.66
C ALA A 230 -0.33 38.28 -2.12
N GLU A 231 -1.29 39.18 -2.31
CA GLU A 231 -1.75 39.56 -3.65
C GLU A 231 -0.70 40.42 -4.39
N ASP A 232 0.10 41.19 -3.62
CA ASP A 232 1.20 41.97 -4.11
C ASP A 232 2.54 41.33 -3.77
N VAL A 233 3.04 40.51 -4.70
CA VAL A 233 4.39 39.94 -4.60
C VAL A 233 5.33 40.76 -5.48
N ASP A 234 6.42 41.24 -4.92
CA ASP A 234 7.45 41.97 -5.65
C ASP A 234 8.01 41.13 -6.82
N ARG A 235 8.10 41.72 -7.98
CA ARG A 235 8.62 41.06 -9.19
C ARG A 235 10.05 40.56 -9.00
N GLU A 236 10.89 41.29 -8.30
CA GLU A 236 12.26 40.88 -7.99
C GLU A 236 12.30 39.60 -7.17
N ALA A 237 11.40 39.45 -6.17
CA ALA A 237 11.24 38.22 -5.39
C ALA A 237 10.81 37.05 -6.25
N VAL A 238 9.87 37.26 -7.20
CA VAL A 238 9.44 36.25 -8.14
C VAL A 238 10.57 35.80 -9.07
N ASP A 239 11.38 36.72 -9.57
CA ASP A 239 12.47 36.40 -10.47
C ASP A 239 13.61 35.68 -9.74
N THR A 240 13.92 36.07 -8.51
CA THR A 240 14.85 35.35 -7.63
C THR A 240 14.35 33.91 -7.36
N ALA A 241 13.05 33.73 -7.08
CA ALA A 241 12.47 32.42 -6.89
C ALA A 241 12.57 31.54 -8.15
N LYS A 242 12.35 32.10 -9.35
CA LYS A 242 12.55 31.42 -10.62
C LYS A 242 14.00 30.94 -10.81
N GLU A 243 14.98 31.82 -10.48
CA GLU A 243 16.39 31.43 -10.54
C GLU A 243 16.71 30.27 -9.61
N ILE A 244 16.21 30.29 -8.36
CA ILE A 244 16.37 29.19 -7.41
C ILE A 244 15.79 27.91 -8.00
N ILE A 245 14.56 27.95 -8.53
CA ILE A 245 13.90 26.78 -9.14
C ILE A 245 14.74 26.24 -10.31
N ASN A 246 15.25 27.14 -11.18
CA ASN A 246 16.06 26.72 -12.33
C ASN A 246 17.40 26.11 -11.92
N LYS A 247 18.05 26.65 -10.88
CA LYS A 247 19.31 26.12 -10.34
C LYS A 247 19.14 24.79 -9.65
N LEU A 248 18.01 24.57 -8.98
CA LEU A 248 17.71 23.34 -8.23
C LEU A 248 16.90 22.31 -9.01
N LYS A 249 16.56 22.61 -10.27
CA LYS A 249 15.77 21.71 -11.12
C LYS A 249 16.52 20.41 -11.39
N LEU A 250 16.03 19.31 -10.85
CA LEU A 250 16.57 17.98 -11.13
C LEU A 250 16.09 17.49 -12.51
N LYS A 251 17.02 17.12 -13.38
CA LYS A 251 16.71 16.60 -14.72
C LYS A 251 16.13 15.19 -14.69
N ARG A 252 16.50 14.40 -13.67
CA ARG A 252 16.02 13.02 -13.48
C ARG A 252 15.72 12.78 -12.00
N LEU A 253 14.74 11.90 -11.73
CA LEU A 253 14.53 11.43 -10.37
C LEU A 253 15.79 10.66 -9.94
N VAL A 254 16.43 11.10 -8.86
CA VAL A 254 17.62 10.44 -8.33
C VAL A 254 17.18 9.12 -7.71
N HIS A 255 17.80 8.01 -8.13
CA HIS A 255 17.60 6.73 -7.47
C HIS A 255 18.41 6.74 -6.18
N VAL A 256 17.73 7.00 -5.05
CA VAL A 256 18.39 7.09 -3.74
C VAL A 256 18.20 5.79 -2.99
N GLU A 257 19.29 5.15 -2.63
CA GLU A 257 19.27 4.01 -1.73
C GLU A 257 18.97 4.44 -0.30
N ASN A 258 18.35 3.55 0.47
CA ASN A 258 18.03 3.85 1.87
C ASN A 258 19.30 3.76 2.73
N CYS A 259 19.95 4.91 2.97
CA CYS A 259 21.21 4.99 3.71
C CYS A 259 21.14 4.29 5.09
N ALA A 260 20.02 4.37 5.79
CA ALA A 260 19.87 3.73 7.10
C ALA A 260 19.90 2.20 7.04
N ILE A 261 19.44 1.62 5.93
CA ILE A 261 19.53 0.16 5.71
C ILE A 261 20.93 -0.21 5.26
N GLN A 262 21.53 0.57 4.36
CA GLN A 262 22.90 0.33 3.87
C GLN A 262 23.93 0.39 5.02
N THR A 263 23.88 1.42 5.86
CA THR A 263 24.75 1.52 7.04
C THR A 263 24.60 0.31 7.96
N GLN A 264 23.36 -0.17 8.17
CA GLN A 264 23.16 -1.35 9.01
C GLN A 264 23.73 -2.63 8.38
N LEU A 265 23.54 -2.80 7.07
CA LEU A 265 24.11 -3.95 6.34
C LEU A 265 25.63 -3.93 6.39
N SER A 266 26.25 -2.78 6.12
CA SER A 266 27.73 -2.63 6.21
C SER A 266 28.26 -2.93 7.61
N LEU A 267 27.57 -2.46 8.67
CA LEU A 267 27.97 -2.79 10.05
C LEU A 267 27.87 -4.29 10.35
N ILE A 268 26.85 -4.97 9.83
CA ILE A 268 26.70 -6.42 9.98
C ILE A 268 27.83 -7.13 9.23
N GLU A 269 28.15 -6.72 8.01
CA GLU A 269 29.23 -7.28 7.20
C GLU A 269 30.60 -7.13 7.90
N VAL A 270 30.92 -5.92 8.38
CA VAL A 270 32.14 -5.66 9.15
C VAL A 270 32.23 -6.55 10.41
N THR A 271 31.11 -6.69 11.14
CA THR A 271 31.06 -7.50 12.36
C THR A 271 31.20 -9.00 12.04
N THR A 272 30.69 -9.46 10.89
CA THR A 272 30.66 -10.89 10.54
C THR A 272 31.96 -11.32 9.88
N TYR A 273 32.56 -10.48 9.04
CA TYR A 273 33.72 -10.86 8.22
C TYR A 273 35.03 -10.20 8.67
N GLY A 274 35.00 -9.27 9.63
CA GLY A 274 36.21 -8.64 10.19
C GLY A 274 36.96 -7.74 9.21
N ILE A 275 36.27 -7.22 8.17
CA ILE A 275 36.84 -6.34 7.13
C ILE A 275 36.52 -4.88 7.44
#